data_49065e693df4a291876a3af0d594ce3f
#
_entry.id   49065e693df4a291876a3af0d594ce3f
#
_cell.length_a   1.000
_cell.length_b   1.000
_cell.length_c   1.000
_cell.angle_alpha   90.00
_cell.angle_beta   90.00
_cell.angle_gamma   90.00
#
_symmetry.space_group_name_H-M   'P 1'
#
loop_
_entity.id
_entity.type
_entity.pdbx_description
1 polymer ?
#
loop_
_entity_poly.entity_id
_entity_poly.type
_entity_poly.pdbx_seq_one_letter_code
_entity_poly.pdbx_strand_id
1 'polypeptide(L)'
;HTACRRQRQMCIRDSLRTFSKIHGLAALRVGWGYGDKKIIKELYKIKPPFNVNKFAQDCAVEALYDNKHIKNSIKHNTYWCKKIKSELQKYDITTNEVTANFFLLNFKNCKFSSNFISRKLENRGIILREMYAYGIKNCLRLTIGNVKENKFFLKQMSLIFKNV
;
A
#
# COMPACT_ATOMS: atom_id res chain seq x y z
N HIS A 1 7.21 -28.45 21.63
CA HIS A 1 7.40 -27.04 22.00
C HIS A 1 8.75 -26.44 21.57
N THR A 2 9.83 -27.22 21.46
CA THR A 2 11.18 -26.74 21.10
C THR A 2 11.31 -26.42 19.60
N ALA A 3 10.65 -27.17 18.71
CA ALA A 3 10.67 -26.93 17.27
C ALA A 3 9.97 -25.61 16.89
N CYS A 4 8.84 -25.28 17.55
CA CYS A 4 8.12 -24.04 17.32
C CYS A 4 8.89 -22.78 17.78
N ARG A 5 9.69 -22.88 18.85
CA ARG A 5 10.60 -21.80 19.29
C ARG A 5 11.74 -21.56 18.30
N ARG A 6 12.33 -22.63 17.71
CA ARG A 6 13.37 -22.50 16.68
C ARG A 6 12.82 -21.84 15.40
N GLN A 7 11.63 -22.22 14.96
CA GLN A 7 10.98 -21.57 13.80
C GLN A 7 10.69 -20.08 14.04
N ARG A 8 10.19 -19.70 15.22
CA ARG A 8 9.98 -18.28 15.58
C ARG A 8 11.29 -17.47 15.63
N GLN A 9 12.38 -18.06 16.10
CA GLN A 9 13.70 -17.41 16.10
C GLN A 9 14.27 -17.26 14.68
N MET A 10 14.01 -18.17 13.75
CA MET A 10 14.41 -18.05 12.35
C MET A 10 13.63 -16.92 11.65
N CYS A 11 12.31 -16.82 11.87
CA CYS A 11 11.49 -15.77 11.27
C CYS A 11 11.81 -14.34 11.77
N ILE A 12 12.40 -14.19 12.95
CA ILE A 12 12.79 -12.90 13.52
C ILE A 12 14.16 -12.43 13.00
N ARG A 13 14.99 -13.32 12.46
CA ARG A 13 16.34 -13.00 12.00
C ARG A 13 16.42 -12.51 10.57
N ASP A 14 15.44 -12.87 9.73
CA ASP A 14 15.45 -12.53 8.32
C ASP A 14 14.49 -11.37 8.06
N SER A 15 14.95 -10.34 7.39
CA SER A 15 14.13 -9.19 7.04
C SER A 15 14.45 -8.71 5.63
N LEU A 16 13.39 -8.49 4.85
CA LEU A 16 13.47 -7.81 3.55
C LEU A 16 12.76 -6.48 3.66
N ARG A 17 13.39 -5.41 3.20
CA ARG A 17 12.86 -4.06 3.23
C ARG A 17 12.98 -3.41 1.86
N THR A 18 12.08 -2.51 1.58
CA THR A 18 12.06 -1.77 0.32
C THR A 18 12.05 -0.26 0.55
N PHE A 19 12.70 0.47 -0.30
CA PHE A 19 12.60 1.94 -0.37
C PHE A 19 11.46 2.41 -1.29
N SER A 20 10.73 1.49 -1.91
CA SER A 20 9.68 1.79 -2.90
C SER A 20 8.40 2.38 -2.31
N LYS A 21 8.19 2.32 -0.99
CA LYS A 21 6.93 2.75 -0.34
C LYS A 21 7.15 4.04 0.45
N ILE A 22 7.35 3.95 1.76
CA ILE A 22 7.42 5.11 2.65
C ILE A 22 8.56 6.09 2.30
N HIS A 23 9.65 5.59 1.72
CA HIS A 23 10.77 6.43 1.27
C HIS A 23 10.59 7.05 -0.12
N GLY A 24 9.52 6.70 -0.86
CA GLY A 24 9.20 7.31 -2.15
C GLY A 24 10.12 6.91 -3.33
N LEU A 25 11.02 5.93 -3.17
CA LEU A 25 12.04 5.60 -4.16
C LEU A 25 11.66 4.41 -5.06
N ALA A 26 10.40 4.27 -5.42
CA ALA A 26 9.90 3.12 -6.19
C ALA A 26 10.59 2.96 -7.55
N ALA A 27 10.87 4.05 -8.25
CA ALA A 27 11.51 4.05 -9.56
C ALA A 27 12.98 3.59 -9.52
N LEU A 28 13.66 3.76 -8.39
CA LEU A 28 15.08 3.45 -8.24
C LEU A 28 15.38 1.95 -8.04
N ARG A 29 14.35 1.14 -7.82
CA ARG A 29 14.44 -0.33 -7.69
C ARG A 29 15.43 -0.78 -6.62
N VAL A 30 15.47 -0.13 -5.47
CA VAL A 30 16.39 -0.40 -4.37
C VAL A 30 15.63 -0.90 -3.14
N GLY A 31 16.25 -1.85 -2.47
CA GLY A 31 15.83 -2.43 -1.21
C GLY A 31 17.02 -3.08 -0.52
N TRP A 32 16.82 -3.59 0.65
CA TRP A 32 17.85 -4.29 1.39
C TRP A 32 17.27 -5.47 2.18
N GLY A 33 18.12 -6.38 2.51
CA GLY A 33 17.76 -7.53 3.33
C GLY A 33 18.92 -7.97 4.20
N TYR A 34 18.58 -8.57 5.31
CA TYR A 34 19.54 -9.31 6.14
C TYR A 34 18.92 -10.64 6.57
N GLY A 35 19.77 -11.62 6.85
CA GLY A 35 19.33 -12.95 7.22
C GLY A 35 20.49 -13.85 7.60
N ASP A 36 20.21 -15.13 7.71
CA ASP A 36 21.25 -16.15 7.97
C ASP A 36 22.37 -16.08 6.92
N LYS A 37 23.61 -16.18 7.38
CA LYS A 37 24.80 -16.09 6.49
C LYS A 37 24.78 -17.11 5.36
N LYS A 38 24.21 -18.32 5.57
CA LYS A 38 24.10 -19.35 4.54
C LYS A 38 23.16 -18.90 3.43
N ILE A 39 21.99 -18.33 3.79
CA ILE A 39 21.01 -17.82 2.83
C ILE A 39 21.60 -16.65 2.04
N ILE A 40 22.23 -15.71 2.74
CA ILE A 40 22.86 -14.54 2.09
C ILE A 40 23.96 -14.99 1.12
N LYS A 41 24.77 -15.99 1.49
CA LYS A 41 25.80 -16.55 0.60
C LYS A 41 25.21 -17.14 -0.68
N GLU A 42 24.09 -17.87 -0.60
CA GLU A 42 23.43 -18.42 -1.78
C GLU A 42 22.83 -17.29 -2.67
N LEU A 43 22.24 -16.27 -2.07
CA LEU A 43 21.74 -15.09 -2.80
C LEU A 43 22.86 -14.36 -3.55
N TYR A 44 24.05 -14.26 -2.96
CA TYR A 44 25.22 -13.67 -3.64
C TYR A 44 25.67 -14.46 -4.87
N LYS A 45 25.49 -15.79 -4.92
CA LYS A 45 25.84 -16.61 -6.08
C LYS A 45 24.96 -16.32 -7.30
N ILE A 46 23.68 -15.97 -7.08
CA ILE A 46 22.71 -15.74 -8.14
C ILE A 46 22.47 -14.24 -8.44
N LYS A 47 23.02 -13.36 -7.58
CA LYS A 47 22.88 -11.91 -7.75
C LYS A 47 23.64 -11.45 -9.00
N PRO A 48 22.98 -10.75 -9.96
CA PRO A 48 23.68 -10.14 -11.09
C PRO A 48 24.71 -9.11 -10.61
N PRO A 49 25.79 -8.89 -11.35
CA PRO A 49 26.71 -7.78 -11.08
C PRO A 49 25.97 -6.46 -11.29
N PHE A 50 26.30 -5.44 -10.48
CA PHE A 50 25.77 -4.07 -10.60
C PHE A 50 24.22 -3.96 -10.59
N ASN A 51 23.55 -4.87 -9.87
CA ASN A 51 22.10 -4.93 -9.80
C ASN A 51 21.43 -3.69 -9.15
N VAL A 52 22.18 -2.89 -8.38
CA VAL A 52 21.75 -1.59 -7.85
C VAL A 52 22.73 -0.53 -8.29
N ASN A 53 22.25 0.47 -9.03
CA ASN A 53 23.11 1.56 -9.51
C ASN A 53 23.53 2.50 -8.37
N LYS A 54 24.64 3.22 -8.56
CA LYS A 54 25.22 4.10 -7.54
C LYS A 54 24.24 5.18 -7.08
N PHE A 55 23.52 5.82 -8.02
CA PHE A 55 22.55 6.86 -7.70
C PHE A 55 21.42 6.33 -6.77
N ALA A 56 20.90 5.13 -7.04
CA ALA A 56 19.90 4.51 -6.18
C ALA A 56 20.44 4.23 -4.77
N GLN A 57 21.71 3.82 -4.65
CA GLN A 57 22.35 3.61 -3.34
C GLN A 57 22.47 4.92 -2.56
N ASP A 58 22.94 5.99 -3.19
CA ASP A 58 23.09 7.30 -2.54
C ASP A 58 21.74 7.87 -2.09
N CYS A 59 20.73 7.82 -2.98
CA CYS A 59 19.37 8.22 -2.61
C CYS A 59 18.79 7.40 -1.45
N ALA A 60 19.08 6.09 -1.40
CA ALA A 60 18.62 5.24 -0.31
C ALA A 60 19.27 5.62 1.03
N VAL A 61 20.56 5.95 1.03
CA VAL A 61 21.28 6.44 2.23
C VAL A 61 20.67 7.73 2.74
N GLU A 62 20.47 8.73 1.87
CA GLU A 62 19.84 10.00 2.24
C GLU A 62 18.40 9.79 2.76
N ALA A 63 17.62 8.92 2.12
CA ALA A 63 16.26 8.63 2.54
C ALA A 63 16.15 8.00 3.94
N LEU A 64 17.19 7.31 4.42
CA LEU A 64 17.22 6.77 5.79
C LEU A 64 17.35 7.88 6.84
N TYR A 65 17.93 9.00 6.50
CA TYR A 65 18.09 10.16 7.41
C TYR A 65 16.90 11.11 7.36
N ASP A 66 16.02 11.03 6.35
CA ASP A 66 14.86 11.92 6.23
C ASP A 66 13.69 11.49 7.12
N ASN A 67 13.89 11.60 8.42
CA ASN A 67 12.86 11.34 9.42
C ASN A 67 11.64 12.27 9.30
N LYS A 68 11.83 13.48 8.73
CA LYS A 68 10.73 14.44 8.54
C LYS A 68 9.76 13.93 7.48
N HIS A 69 10.26 13.42 6.35
CA HIS A 69 9.45 12.81 5.31
C HIS A 69 8.64 11.61 5.85
N ILE A 70 9.31 10.72 6.60
CA ILE A 70 8.65 9.55 7.19
C ILE A 70 7.51 9.96 8.12
N LYS A 71 7.75 10.89 9.06
CA LYS A 71 6.73 11.38 9.99
C LYS A 71 5.55 12.04 9.26
N ASN A 72 5.83 12.86 8.26
CA ASN A 72 4.81 13.53 7.45
C ASN A 72 3.97 12.53 6.65
N SER A 73 4.60 11.52 6.04
CA SER A 73 3.92 10.47 5.29
C SER A 73 2.99 9.65 6.18
N ILE A 74 3.44 9.26 7.38
CA ILE A 74 2.61 8.55 8.35
C ILE A 74 1.43 9.41 8.79
N LYS A 75 1.66 10.69 9.15
CA LYS A 75 0.60 11.63 9.56
C LYS A 75 -0.44 11.82 8.45
N HIS A 76 0.01 12.02 7.22
CA HIS A 76 -0.85 12.16 6.04
C HIS A 76 -1.71 10.92 5.83
N ASN A 77 -1.06 9.74 5.81
CA ASN A 77 -1.75 8.46 5.60
C ASN A 77 -2.82 8.22 6.69
N THR A 78 -2.44 8.38 7.95
CA THR A 78 -3.36 8.18 9.09
C THR A 78 -4.56 9.12 9.03
N TYR A 79 -4.35 10.39 8.72
CA TYR A 79 -5.43 11.37 8.58
C TYR A 79 -6.40 10.98 7.46
N TRP A 80 -5.88 10.72 6.26
CA TRP A 80 -6.73 10.43 5.11
C TRP A 80 -7.42 9.08 5.20
N CYS A 81 -6.79 8.07 5.76
CA CYS A 81 -7.43 6.79 6.03
C CYS A 81 -8.66 6.96 6.92
N LYS A 82 -8.53 7.67 8.04
CA LYS A 82 -9.66 7.95 8.95
C LYS A 82 -10.76 8.75 8.26
N LYS A 83 -10.39 9.81 7.55
CA LYS A 83 -11.35 10.68 6.86
C LYS A 83 -12.11 9.94 5.76
N ILE A 84 -11.42 9.21 4.89
CA ILE A 84 -12.06 8.47 3.80
C ILE A 84 -12.97 7.37 4.36
N LYS A 85 -12.52 6.64 5.38
CA LYS A 85 -13.35 5.64 6.06
C LYS A 85 -14.65 6.23 6.59
N SER A 86 -14.59 7.34 7.31
CA SER A 86 -15.76 8.03 7.86
C SER A 86 -16.72 8.52 6.77
N GLU A 87 -16.20 9.06 5.67
CA GLU A 87 -17.03 9.53 4.55
C GLU A 87 -17.72 8.39 3.80
N LEU A 88 -17.02 7.27 3.58
CA LEU A 88 -17.56 6.13 2.86
C LEU A 88 -18.57 5.32 3.70
N GLN A 89 -18.45 5.36 5.01
CA GLN A 89 -19.41 4.72 5.92
C GLN A 89 -20.84 5.27 5.73
N LYS A 90 -20.99 6.51 5.27
CA LYS A 90 -22.30 7.13 4.94
C LYS A 90 -23.03 6.41 3.79
N TYR A 91 -22.31 5.58 3.04
CA TYR A 91 -22.83 4.82 1.89
C TYR A 91 -22.81 3.32 2.14
N ASP A 92 -22.71 2.89 3.40
CA ASP A 92 -22.61 1.49 3.82
C ASP A 92 -21.42 0.74 3.20
N ILE A 93 -20.37 1.50 2.83
CA ILE A 93 -19.11 0.93 2.37
C ILE A 93 -18.21 0.71 3.59
N THR A 94 -17.91 -0.56 3.88
CA THR A 94 -17.03 -0.91 4.98
C THR A 94 -15.58 -1.05 4.52
N THR A 95 -14.64 -0.91 5.45
CA THR A 95 -13.21 -1.03 5.17
C THR A 95 -12.55 -1.94 6.19
N ASN A 96 -11.47 -2.62 5.80
CA ASN A 96 -10.62 -3.33 6.75
C ASN A 96 -9.85 -2.34 7.65
N GLU A 97 -9.16 -2.88 8.66
CA GLU A 97 -8.17 -2.12 9.41
C GLU A 97 -7.01 -1.70 8.51
N VAL A 98 -6.56 -0.47 8.67
CA VAL A 98 -5.57 0.12 7.76
C VAL A 98 -4.18 0.05 8.39
N THR A 99 -3.34 -0.80 7.84
CA THR A 99 -1.93 -0.99 8.27
C THR A 99 -0.91 -0.51 7.23
N ALA A 100 -1.38 -0.13 6.04
CA ALA A 100 -0.54 0.31 4.92
C ALA A 100 -1.09 1.61 4.31
N ASN A 101 -0.59 2.02 3.16
CA ASN A 101 -1.09 3.18 2.40
C ASN A 101 -2.27 2.83 1.48
N PHE A 102 -2.92 1.73 1.71
CA PHE A 102 -4.12 1.29 0.97
C PHE A 102 -5.02 0.46 1.86
N PHE A 103 -6.28 0.34 1.48
CA PHE A 103 -7.26 -0.51 2.14
C PHE A 103 -8.35 -0.98 1.17
N LEU A 104 -9.10 -1.97 1.59
CA LEU A 104 -10.23 -2.50 0.83
C LEU A 104 -11.48 -1.70 1.14
N LEU A 105 -12.21 -1.39 0.08
CA LEU A 105 -13.58 -0.91 0.12
C LEU A 105 -14.49 -2.10 -0.15
N ASN A 106 -15.28 -2.50 0.82
CA ASN A 106 -16.22 -3.60 0.70
C ASN A 106 -17.64 -3.06 0.50
N PHE A 107 -18.25 -3.45 -0.62
CA PHE A 107 -19.57 -2.99 -1.07
C PHE A 107 -20.70 -3.98 -0.74
N LYS A 108 -20.46 -4.94 0.17
CA LYS A 108 -21.46 -5.98 0.47
C LYS A 108 -22.82 -5.42 0.88
N ASN A 109 -22.82 -4.36 1.68
CA ASN A 109 -24.04 -3.73 2.22
C ASN A 109 -24.38 -2.43 1.49
N CYS A 110 -23.57 -2.02 0.50
CA CYS A 110 -23.78 -0.80 -0.24
C CYS A 110 -24.91 -0.97 -1.28
N LYS A 111 -25.66 0.11 -1.55
CA LYS A 111 -26.68 0.18 -2.62
C LYS A 111 -26.15 -0.24 -3.99
N PHE A 112 -24.87 0.03 -4.25
CA PHE A 112 -24.23 -0.24 -5.53
C PHE A 112 -23.13 -1.30 -5.41
N SER A 113 -22.96 -2.11 -6.47
CA SER A 113 -21.87 -3.08 -6.55
C SER A 113 -20.50 -2.38 -6.77
N SER A 114 -19.43 -3.09 -6.41
CA SER A 114 -18.07 -2.61 -6.69
C SER A 114 -17.83 -2.33 -8.18
N ASN A 115 -18.36 -3.17 -9.08
CA ASN A 115 -18.22 -3.00 -10.53
C ASN A 115 -18.93 -1.73 -11.03
N PHE A 116 -20.12 -1.43 -10.50
CA PHE A 116 -20.84 -0.21 -10.86
C PHE A 116 -20.02 1.02 -10.45
N ILE A 117 -19.54 1.05 -9.21
CA ILE A 117 -18.73 2.16 -8.68
C ILE A 117 -17.40 2.27 -9.44
N SER A 118 -16.72 1.15 -9.73
CA SER A 118 -15.47 1.13 -10.50
C SER A 118 -15.65 1.83 -11.85
N ARG A 119 -16.65 1.42 -12.65
CA ARG A 119 -16.95 2.02 -13.95
C ARG A 119 -17.33 3.51 -13.88
N LYS A 120 -18.14 3.89 -12.87
CA LYS A 120 -18.51 5.30 -12.67
C LYS A 120 -17.33 6.20 -12.29
N LEU A 121 -16.38 5.66 -11.52
CA LEU A 121 -15.15 6.36 -11.15
C LEU A 121 -14.16 6.41 -12.32
N GLU A 122 -14.00 5.30 -13.07
CA GLU A 122 -13.14 5.23 -14.25
C GLU A 122 -13.53 6.26 -15.31
N ASN A 123 -14.82 6.41 -15.59
CA ASN A 123 -15.34 7.46 -16.49
C ASN A 123 -15.05 8.90 -15.99
N ARG A 124 -14.58 9.05 -14.75
CA ARG A 124 -14.18 10.32 -14.15
C ARG A 124 -12.67 10.41 -13.91
N GLY A 125 -11.90 9.50 -14.49
CA GLY A 125 -10.44 9.46 -14.38
C GLY A 125 -9.90 8.91 -13.06
N ILE A 126 -10.71 8.17 -12.28
CA ILE A 126 -10.29 7.52 -11.04
C ILE A 126 -10.31 6.01 -11.21
N ILE A 127 -9.14 5.40 -11.18
CA ILE A 127 -8.98 3.95 -11.35
C ILE A 127 -8.65 3.32 -9.99
N LEU A 128 -9.57 2.52 -9.48
CA LEU A 128 -9.34 1.68 -8.30
C LEU A 128 -8.95 0.26 -8.74
N ARG A 129 -8.20 -0.44 -7.91
CA ARG A 129 -7.84 -1.81 -8.21
C ARG A 129 -8.99 -2.76 -7.89
N GLU A 130 -9.47 -3.46 -8.89
CA GLU A 130 -10.40 -4.56 -8.71
C GLU A 130 -9.74 -5.76 -8.02
N MET A 131 -10.48 -6.42 -7.14
CA MET A 131 -9.94 -7.46 -6.29
C MET A 131 -10.40 -8.87 -6.69
N TYR A 132 -11.18 -8.98 -7.76
CA TYR A 132 -11.73 -10.27 -8.22
C TYR A 132 -10.64 -11.30 -8.54
N ALA A 133 -9.55 -10.88 -9.20
CA ALA A 133 -8.42 -11.77 -9.51
C ALA A 133 -7.72 -12.36 -8.27
N TYR A 134 -7.97 -11.80 -7.08
CA TYR A 134 -7.46 -12.30 -5.79
C TYR A 134 -8.51 -13.11 -5.02
N GLY A 135 -9.64 -13.47 -5.65
CA GLY A 135 -10.74 -14.20 -5.01
C GLY A 135 -11.59 -13.34 -4.07
N ILE A 136 -11.36 -12.03 -3.99
CA ILE A 136 -12.09 -11.10 -3.11
C ILE A 136 -13.20 -10.44 -3.93
N LYS A 137 -14.44 -10.92 -3.72
CA LYS A 137 -15.62 -10.45 -4.46
C LYS A 137 -16.17 -9.14 -3.90
N ASN A 138 -16.75 -8.33 -4.76
CA ASN A 138 -17.44 -7.07 -4.44
C ASN A 138 -16.60 -6.10 -3.60
N CYS A 139 -15.30 -6.05 -3.87
CA CYS A 139 -14.32 -5.18 -3.21
C CYS A 139 -13.46 -4.44 -4.23
N LEU A 140 -13.07 -3.21 -3.87
CA LEU A 140 -12.07 -2.42 -4.58
C LEU A 140 -10.95 -2.04 -3.62
N ARG A 141 -9.71 -1.95 -4.12
CA ARG A 141 -8.59 -1.45 -3.32
C ARG A 141 -8.32 0.00 -3.65
N LEU A 142 -8.41 0.84 -2.63
CA LEU A 142 -8.05 2.25 -2.70
C LEU A 142 -6.65 2.45 -2.12
N THR A 143 -5.78 3.13 -2.85
CA THR A 143 -4.50 3.63 -2.34
C THR A 143 -4.66 5.10 -1.96
N ILE A 144 -4.13 5.49 -0.80
CA ILE A 144 -4.15 6.88 -0.35
C ILE A 144 -3.27 7.71 -1.29
N GLY A 145 -3.88 8.68 -1.94
CA GLY A 145 -3.23 9.64 -2.80
C GLY A 145 -2.81 10.91 -2.06
N ASN A 146 -2.44 11.94 -2.82
CA ASN A 146 -2.18 13.26 -2.27
C ASN A 146 -3.50 13.97 -1.85
N VAL A 147 -3.40 15.16 -1.27
CA VAL A 147 -4.56 15.92 -0.77
C VAL A 147 -5.60 16.21 -1.86
N LYS A 148 -5.14 16.56 -3.07
CA LYS A 148 -6.03 16.90 -4.20
C LYS A 148 -6.75 15.64 -4.70
N GLU A 149 -6.04 14.55 -4.86
CA GLU A 149 -6.58 13.26 -5.30
C GLU A 149 -7.60 12.70 -4.31
N ASN A 150 -7.29 12.72 -3.02
CA ASN A 150 -8.20 12.23 -1.99
C ASN A 150 -9.49 13.08 -1.92
N LYS A 151 -9.38 14.41 -2.02
CA LYS A 151 -10.55 15.31 -2.08
C LYS A 151 -11.36 15.05 -3.34
N PHE A 152 -10.70 14.87 -4.48
CA PHE A 152 -11.36 14.60 -5.75
C PHE A 152 -12.11 13.27 -5.70
N PHE A 153 -11.49 12.22 -5.19
CA PHE A 153 -12.15 10.92 -4.98
C PHE A 153 -13.42 11.05 -4.13
N LEU A 154 -13.34 11.67 -2.96
CA LEU A 154 -14.50 11.87 -2.08
C LEU A 154 -15.62 12.70 -2.75
N LYS A 155 -15.25 13.74 -3.50
CA LYS A 155 -16.21 14.53 -4.29
C LYS A 155 -16.93 13.67 -5.33
N GLN A 156 -16.19 12.84 -6.09
CA GLN A 156 -16.79 11.98 -7.10
C GLN A 156 -17.67 10.90 -6.50
N MET A 157 -17.27 10.30 -5.37
CA MET A 157 -18.13 9.38 -4.62
C MET A 157 -19.45 10.04 -4.22
N SER A 158 -19.39 11.23 -3.63
CA SER A 158 -20.60 11.98 -3.26
C SER A 158 -21.53 12.26 -4.46
N LEU A 159 -20.98 12.62 -5.62
CA LEU A 159 -21.76 12.87 -6.84
C LEU A 159 -22.42 11.58 -7.39
N ILE A 160 -21.74 10.44 -7.31
CA ILE A 160 -22.30 9.15 -7.74
C ILE A 160 -23.53 8.79 -6.90
N PHE A 161 -23.47 8.99 -5.58
CA PHE A 161 -24.57 8.66 -4.68
C PHE A 161 -25.70 9.67 -4.65
N LYS A 162 -25.47 10.92 -5.09
CA LYS A 162 -26.52 11.94 -5.19
C LYS A 162 -27.32 11.88 -6.48
N ASN A 163 -26.70 11.41 -7.57
CA ASN A 163 -27.28 11.46 -8.92
C ASN A 163 -27.91 10.13 -9.35
N VAL A 164 -28.13 9.22 -8.43
CA VAL A 164 -28.80 7.91 -8.60
C VAL A 164 -29.71 7.63 -7.41
#